data_e29d8d2a7e98ccc766112c46f685598a
#
_entry.id   e29d8d2a7e98ccc766112c46f685598a
#
_cell.length_a   1.000
_cell.length_b   1.000
_cell.length_c   1.000
_cell.angle_alpha   90.00
_cell.angle_beta   90.00
_cell.angle_gamma   90.00
#
_symmetry.space_group_name_H-M   'P 1'
#
loop_
_entity.id
_entity.type
_entity.pdbx_description
1 polymer ?
#
loop_
_entity_poly.entity_id
_entity_poly.type
_entity_poly.pdbx_seq_one_letter_code
_entity_poly.pdbx_strand_id
1 'polypeptide(L)'
;MTRLIRFLLLSAVLFSVTSTVGLAKDPAQLHYYLIGNSLTWDTVPQRLSGDVQWHVDCGVSLPFIYANSAKPCVKSSSLWPTALRDKQYDVISVQPHYGSTLAQDVETISSWMKLQPKAVFVIHSGWATQIQRADEFESYAPPEQMVHSPGYIRTLISELRRLHPGRKLHQTFAQNLLATIAEDIAAKRAPLKNLGQLHRDKIHLTLDHGRYLMHNAMRHALGQPPSVVGFETMDAEVKKYLDSVLALLETAPADKVLLSQILSIEDAVDRPTLIARVSDKNLKSKLTAMLPEIERAAMARRNTLALETEIQDIGGKLIRTPSGPQWLYLATGDSGMELFDVPAAIDLYNGNNPLKGKGGRNERVTDEWLKRLAGLTTLRKLDLANCAIQGDGLRHLGDLAGLRELNLTLTPVTDAALKHLSGLTELRKLGLASTQCNGTGFAYLKALRKLESVNFHFTPLNDAGLQAISQVPIADRLWFAHTHFTDQGAASLAALTQLKRCGIGSKEKASSGEAVAALAKLPLEDLALLDNQATPRGIAHAAK
;
A
#
# COMPACT_ATOMS: atom_id res chain seq x y z
N MET A 1 30.43 17.79 39.91
CA MET A 1 31.02 16.45 39.96
C MET A 1 29.89 15.49 40.10
N THR A 2 29.52 14.77 39.13
CA THR A 2 29.75 13.46 38.62
C THR A 2 28.82 13.24 37.40
N ARG A 3 29.40 13.21 36.20
CA ARG A 3 28.72 12.87 34.96
C ARG A 3 28.53 11.34 34.93
N LEU A 4 27.31 10.88 34.90
CA LEU A 4 26.99 9.48 34.62
C LEU A 4 26.94 9.31 33.08
N ILE A 5 27.96 8.67 32.54
CA ILE A 5 28.02 8.18 31.16
C ILE A 5 27.15 6.92 31.09
N ARG A 6 26.02 7.02 30.43
CA ARG A 6 25.26 5.83 30.01
C ARG A 6 25.88 5.29 28.72
N PHE A 7 26.62 4.20 28.83
CA PHE A 7 26.98 3.34 27.71
C PHE A 7 25.71 2.64 27.23
N LEU A 8 25.23 3.04 26.07
CA LEU A 8 24.31 2.20 25.26
C LEU A 8 25.15 1.09 24.64
N LEU A 9 25.00 -0.12 25.16
CA LEU A 9 25.42 -1.34 24.49
C LEU A 9 24.56 -1.50 23.22
N LEU A 10 25.09 -1.04 22.08
CA LEU A 10 24.63 -1.53 20.77
C LEU A 10 25.07 -2.98 20.68
N SER A 11 24.15 -3.90 20.93
CA SER A 11 24.26 -5.28 20.49
C SER A 11 24.20 -5.29 18.97
N ALA A 12 25.36 -5.26 18.32
CA ALA A 12 25.51 -5.61 16.91
C ALA A 12 25.08 -7.05 16.74
N VAL A 13 23.81 -7.25 16.38
CA VAL A 13 23.35 -8.52 15.84
C VAL A 13 23.99 -8.66 14.46
N LEU A 14 25.11 -9.39 14.42
CA LEU A 14 25.68 -9.88 13.16
C LEU A 14 24.64 -10.80 12.50
N PHE A 15 23.80 -10.24 11.67
CA PHE A 15 23.03 -11.03 10.73
C PHE A 15 23.99 -11.53 9.65
N SER A 16 24.34 -12.80 9.72
CA SER A 16 24.96 -13.49 8.60
C SER A 16 23.95 -13.52 7.43
N VAL A 17 24.11 -12.61 6.50
CA VAL A 17 23.37 -12.59 5.23
C VAL A 17 23.98 -13.66 4.34
N THR A 18 23.55 -14.91 4.51
CA THR A 18 23.76 -15.94 3.50
C THR A 18 22.58 -15.86 2.53
N SER A 19 22.80 -15.26 1.38
CA SER A 19 21.84 -15.17 0.29
C SER A 19 21.90 -16.41 -0.59
N THR A 20 21.52 -17.53 -0.03
CA THR A 20 21.01 -18.72 -0.72
C THR A 20 20.24 -19.47 0.34
N VAL A 21 19.18 -20.14 -0.05
CA VAL A 21 18.50 -21.09 0.82
C VAL A 21 19.59 -22.08 1.30
N GLY A 22 20.18 -21.84 2.46
CA GLY A 22 21.32 -22.62 2.96
C GLY A 22 20.87 -24.04 3.37
N LEU A 23 20.39 -24.78 2.38
CA LEU A 23 20.08 -26.19 2.48
C LEU A 23 21.34 -26.94 2.03
N ALA A 24 21.85 -27.79 2.90
CA ALA A 24 23.05 -28.58 2.63
C ALA A 24 22.82 -29.71 1.60
N LYS A 25 21.59 -29.84 1.07
CA LYS A 25 21.20 -30.87 0.10
C LYS A 25 21.14 -30.30 -1.33
N ASP A 26 21.44 -31.15 -2.32
CA ASP A 26 21.19 -30.88 -3.73
C ASP A 26 19.71 -30.53 -3.95
N PRO A 27 19.38 -29.43 -4.65
CA PRO A 27 18.00 -29.08 -4.98
C PRO A 27 17.19 -30.22 -5.62
N ALA A 28 17.84 -31.08 -6.40
CA ALA A 28 17.20 -32.25 -7.01
C ALA A 28 16.72 -33.31 -5.99
N GLN A 29 17.24 -33.30 -4.78
CA GLN A 29 16.87 -34.21 -3.69
C GLN A 29 15.90 -33.62 -2.67
N LEU A 30 15.47 -32.37 -2.88
CA LEU A 30 14.57 -31.69 -1.96
C LEU A 30 13.11 -31.93 -2.32
N HIS A 31 12.27 -31.85 -1.29
CA HIS A 31 10.82 -31.90 -1.41
C HIS A 31 10.24 -30.50 -1.30
N TYR A 32 9.53 -30.07 -2.34
CA TYR A 32 8.91 -28.76 -2.44
C TYR A 32 7.39 -28.85 -2.44
N TYR A 33 6.73 -27.91 -1.80
CA TYR A 33 5.28 -27.77 -1.86
C TYR A 33 4.88 -26.31 -2.14
N LEU A 34 4.09 -26.08 -3.18
CA LEU A 34 3.68 -24.74 -3.57
C LEU A 34 2.17 -24.56 -3.34
N ILE A 35 1.79 -23.51 -2.60
CA ILE A 35 0.39 -23.18 -2.32
C ILE A 35 0.10 -21.80 -2.89
N GLY A 36 -0.92 -21.68 -3.74
CA GLY A 36 -1.31 -20.41 -4.31
C GLY A 36 -2.36 -20.52 -5.40
N ASN A 37 -2.40 -19.51 -6.24
CA ASN A 37 -3.37 -19.40 -7.34
C ASN A 37 -2.70 -19.48 -8.73
N SER A 38 -3.36 -18.94 -9.74
CA SER A 38 -2.86 -18.95 -11.12
C SER A 38 -1.51 -18.22 -11.30
N LEU A 39 -1.14 -17.29 -10.42
CA LEU A 39 0.18 -16.64 -10.46
C LEU A 39 1.29 -17.61 -10.01
N THR A 40 1.02 -18.47 -9.03
CA THR A 40 1.92 -19.60 -8.71
C THR A 40 2.05 -20.54 -9.92
N TRP A 41 0.98 -20.78 -10.68
CA TRP A 41 1.01 -21.59 -11.89
C TRP A 41 1.87 -20.97 -13.01
N ASP A 42 1.94 -19.66 -13.09
CA ASP A 42 2.80 -18.95 -14.05
C ASP A 42 4.32 -19.07 -13.73
N THR A 43 4.68 -19.60 -12.55
CA THR A 43 6.07 -20.00 -12.24
C THR A 43 6.48 -21.34 -12.85
N VAL A 44 5.56 -22.02 -13.54
CA VAL A 44 5.74 -23.34 -14.19
C VAL A 44 6.29 -24.39 -13.22
N PRO A 45 5.52 -24.76 -12.17
CA PRO A 45 5.98 -25.67 -11.11
C PRO A 45 6.51 -27.01 -11.63
N GLN A 46 5.97 -27.51 -12.75
CA GLN A 46 6.34 -28.78 -13.37
C GLN A 46 7.78 -28.81 -13.90
N ARG A 47 8.43 -27.66 -14.06
CA ARG A 47 9.82 -27.54 -14.55
C ARG A 47 10.82 -27.24 -13.43
N LEU A 48 10.36 -27.14 -12.18
CA LEU A 48 11.25 -27.01 -11.03
C LEU A 48 11.97 -28.33 -10.75
N SER A 49 13.19 -28.27 -10.21
CA SER A 49 13.98 -29.44 -9.84
C SER A 49 13.47 -30.02 -8.52
N GLY A 50 13.66 -31.33 -8.31
CA GLY A 50 13.28 -32.05 -7.10
C GLY A 50 11.88 -32.66 -7.14
N ASP A 51 11.41 -33.14 -5.98
CA ASP A 51 10.04 -33.62 -5.84
C ASP A 51 9.11 -32.45 -5.52
N VAL A 52 8.43 -31.95 -6.55
CA VAL A 52 7.61 -30.74 -6.48
C VAL A 52 6.13 -31.11 -6.53
N GLN A 53 5.42 -30.75 -5.47
CA GLN A 53 3.97 -30.86 -5.38
C GLN A 53 3.36 -29.47 -5.21
N TRP A 54 2.07 -29.35 -5.49
CA TRP A 54 1.38 -28.07 -5.40
C TRP A 54 -0.10 -28.22 -5.06
N HIS A 55 -0.65 -27.18 -4.46
CA HIS A 55 -2.08 -26.90 -4.37
C HIS A 55 -2.35 -25.54 -5.00
N VAL A 56 -2.92 -25.55 -6.20
CA VAL A 56 -3.21 -24.31 -6.95
C VAL A 56 -4.71 -24.16 -7.15
N ASP A 57 -5.26 -23.09 -6.59
CA ASP A 57 -6.66 -22.73 -6.71
C ASP A 57 -6.83 -21.29 -7.22
N CYS A 58 -7.42 -21.15 -8.41
CA CYS A 58 -7.34 -19.93 -9.22
C CYS A 58 -8.12 -18.75 -8.66
N GLY A 59 -7.50 -17.58 -8.61
CA GLY A 59 -8.16 -16.32 -8.30
C GLY A 59 -8.62 -16.14 -6.85
N VAL A 60 -8.15 -17.00 -5.92
CA VAL A 60 -8.56 -16.97 -4.51
C VAL A 60 -7.40 -16.71 -3.55
N SER A 61 -7.72 -16.25 -2.35
CA SER A 61 -6.77 -15.94 -1.28
C SER A 61 -6.31 -17.18 -0.51
N LEU A 62 -5.21 -17.05 0.25
CA LEU A 62 -4.70 -18.14 1.11
C LEU A 62 -5.72 -18.61 2.16
N PRO A 63 -6.44 -17.75 2.88
CA PRO A 63 -7.49 -18.18 3.81
C PRO A 63 -8.60 -18.97 3.13
N PHE A 64 -8.98 -18.61 1.89
CA PHE A 64 -9.95 -19.38 1.12
C PHE A 64 -9.43 -20.78 0.79
N ILE A 65 -8.19 -20.91 0.30
CA ILE A 65 -7.53 -22.20 0.03
C ILE A 65 -7.46 -23.05 1.30
N TYR A 66 -7.15 -22.42 2.43
CA TYR A 66 -7.06 -23.09 3.73
C TYR A 66 -8.40 -23.71 4.14
N ALA A 67 -9.49 -22.97 3.97
CA ALA A 67 -10.84 -23.39 4.36
C ALA A 67 -11.51 -24.33 3.33
N ASN A 68 -11.15 -24.27 2.03
CA ASN A 68 -11.86 -24.90 0.93
C ASN A 68 -10.96 -25.78 0.05
N SER A 69 -10.16 -26.64 0.63
CA SER A 69 -9.10 -27.38 -0.06
C SER A 69 -9.55 -28.48 -1.04
N ALA A 70 -10.84 -28.80 -1.10
CA ALA A 70 -11.30 -30.04 -1.77
C ALA A 70 -11.35 -29.97 -3.30
N LYS A 71 -11.39 -28.77 -3.90
CA LYS A 71 -11.62 -28.61 -5.35
C LYS A 71 -10.69 -27.54 -5.95
N PRO A 72 -9.37 -27.76 -6.00
CA PRO A 72 -8.45 -26.83 -6.65
C PRO A 72 -8.73 -26.75 -8.15
N CYS A 73 -8.47 -25.56 -8.75
CA CYS A 73 -8.68 -25.35 -10.18
C CYS A 73 -7.69 -26.14 -11.05
N VAL A 74 -6.50 -26.41 -10.56
CA VAL A 74 -5.49 -27.26 -11.22
C VAL A 74 -5.69 -28.71 -10.80
N LYS A 75 -6.18 -29.55 -11.71
CA LYS A 75 -6.54 -30.96 -11.42
C LYS A 75 -5.39 -31.82 -10.90
N SER A 76 -4.14 -31.49 -11.25
CA SER A 76 -2.94 -32.18 -10.77
C SER A 76 -2.49 -31.74 -9.36
N SER A 77 -3.25 -30.90 -8.68
CA SER A 77 -2.95 -30.48 -7.31
C SER A 77 -3.05 -31.67 -6.34
N SER A 78 -2.06 -31.80 -5.46
CA SER A 78 -2.19 -32.60 -4.25
C SER A 78 -2.82 -31.73 -3.17
N LEU A 79 -3.83 -32.25 -2.45
CA LEU A 79 -4.58 -31.44 -1.49
C LEU A 79 -3.72 -31.11 -0.27
N TRP A 80 -3.57 -29.84 0.08
CA TRP A 80 -2.68 -29.38 1.15
C TRP A 80 -2.95 -30.06 2.52
N PRO A 81 -4.20 -30.35 2.94
CA PRO A 81 -4.43 -30.94 4.25
C PRO A 81 -3.80 -32.35 4.38
N THR A 82 -3.88 -33.14 3.31
CA THR A 82 -3.26 -34.47 3.26
C THR A 82 -1.77 -34.36 3.05
N ALA A 83 -1.33 -33.58 2.05
CA ALA A 83 0.08 -33.46 1.71
C ALA A 83 0.94 -32.95 2.88
N LEU A 84 0.52 -31.89 3.59
CA LEU A 84 1.29 -31.33 4.70
C LEU A 84 1.17 -32.11 6.01
N ARG A 85 0.16 -32.98 6.15
CA ARG A 85 0.05 -33.90 7.29
C ARG A 85 0.93 -35.14 7.09
N ASP A 86 0.89 -35.69 5.88
CA ASP A 86 1.43 -37.02 5.62
C ASP A 86 2.91 -36.99 5.20
N LYS A 87 3.44 -35.82 4.80
CA LYS A 87 4.82 -35.64 4.37
C LYS A 87 5.44 -34.35 4.94
N GLN A 88 6.74 -34.43 5.26
CA GLN A 88 7.53 -33.24 5.60
C GLN A 88 8.22 -32.73 4.32
N TYR A 89 8.12 -31.44 4.09
CA TYR A 89 8.75 -30.73 2.97
C TYR A 89 9.97 -29.96 3.43
N ASP A 90 10.97 -29.86 2.57
CA ASP A 90 12.15 -29.03 2.84
C ASP A 90 11.84 -27.55 2.61
N VAL A 91 11.03 -27.23 1.57
CA VAL A 91 10.65 -25.87 1.23
C VAL A 91 9.16 -25.78 0.89
N ILE A 92 8.49 -24.77 1.40
CA ILE A 92 7.08 -24.46 1.10
C ILE A 92 6.97 -23.04 0.56
N SER A 93 6.41 -22.88 -0.64
CA SER A 93 6.05 -21.58 -1.19
C SER A 93 4.56 -21.28 -0.98
N VAL A 94 4.25 -20.08 -0.52
CA VAL A 94 2.87 -19.61 -0.32
C VAL A 94 2.68 -18.27 -1.02
N GLN A 95 1.52 -18.07 -1.67
CA GLN A 95 1.25 -16.88 -2.47
C GLN A 95 -0.01 -16.15 -1.98
N PRO A 96 0.14 -15.03 -1.24
CA PRO A 96 -0.96 -14.12 -0.91
C PRO A 96 -1.67 -13.57 -2.15
N HIS A 97 -2.97 -13.33 -2.04
CA HIS A 97 -3.78 -12.77 -3.13
C HIS A 97 -4.98 -11.99 -2.60
N TYR A 98 -5.66 -11.26 -3.50
CA TYR A 98 -6.88 -10.51 -3.16
C TYR A 98 -7.92 -11.36 -2.41
N GLY A 99 -8.71 -10.70 -1.56
CA GLY A 99 -9.75 -11.33 -0.76
C GLY A 99 -9.29 -11.80 0.62
N SER A 100 -8.09 -11.40 1.07
CA SER A 100 -7.63 -11.55 2.45
C SER A 100 -7.10 -10.23 3.01
N THR A 101 -7.02 -10.17 4.33
CA THR A 101 -6.29 -9.14 5.07
C THR A 101 -4.91 -9.66 5.46
N LEU A 102 -3.99 -8.74 5.79
CA LEU A 102 -2.67 -9.08 6.30
C LEU A 102 -2.75 -10.03 7.51
N ALA A 103 -3.64 -9.74 8.46
CA ALA A 103 -3.82 -10.58 9.65
C ALA A 103 -4.27 -12.01 9.31
N GLN A 104 -5.19 -12.16 8.35
CA GLN A 104 -5.64 -13.48 7.89
C GLN A 104 -4.54 -14.25 7.17
N ASP A 105 -3.74 -13.59 6.34
CA ASP A 105 -2.60 -14.25 5.68
C ASP A 105 -1.53 -14.68 6.69
N VAL A 106 -1.21 -13.82 7.68
CA VAL A 106 -0.29 -14.17 8.78
C VAL A 106 -0.79 -15.39 9.55
N GLU A 107 -2.07 -15.44 9.92
CA GLU A 107 -2.67 -16.56 10.65
C GLU A 107 -2.62 -17.85 9.82
N THR A 108 -3.01 -17.77 8.55
CA THR A 108 -3.03 -18.92 7.63
C THR A 108 -1.64 -19.50 7.42
N ILE A 109 -0.66 -18.65 7.10
CA ILE A 109 0.72 -19.08 6.89
C ILE A 109 1.31 -19.63 8.18
N SER A 110 1.04 -19.00 9.33
CA SER A 110 1.46 -19.51 10.65
C SER A 110 0.91 -20.89 10.94
N SER A 111 -0.31 -21.19 10.51
CA SER A 111 -0.91 -22.52 10.66
C SER A 111 -0.16 -23.58 9.85
N TRP A 112 0.20 -23.29 8.60
CA TRP A 112 1.05 -24.20 7.79
C TRP A 112 2.48 -24.31 8.35
N MET A 113 3.04 -23.23 8.90
CA MET A 113 4.35 -23.27 9.56
C MET A 113 4.37 -24.21 10.77
N LYS A 114 3.27 -24.29 11.52
CA LYS A 114 3.12 -25.25 12.65
C LYS A 114 3.09 -26.69 12.17
N LEU A 115 2.39 -26.98 11.05
CA LEU A 115 2.35 -28.31 10.45
C LEU A 115 3.72 -28.75 9.90
N GLN A 116 4.53 -27.78 9.45
CA GLN A 116 5.80 -28.01 8.78
C GLN A 116 6.95 -27.27 9.49
N PRO A 117 7.31 -27.70 10.72
CA PRO A 117 8.18 -26.94 11.62
C PRO A 117 9.62 -26.80 11.12
N LYS A 118 10.09 -27.64 10.21
CA LYS A 118 11.46 -27.64 9.66
C LYS A 118 11.57 -27.01 8.29
N ALA A 119 10.44 -26.79 7.58
CA ALA A 119 10.45 -26.25 6.23
C ALA A 119 10.94 -24.80 6.19
N VAL A 120 11.70 -24.45 5.16
CA VAL A 120 11.92 -23.06 4.75
C VAL A 120 10.65 -22.57 4.07
N PHE A 121 10.19 -21.34 4.40
CA PHE A 121 9.04 -20.76 3.74
C PHE A 121 9.47 -19.70 2.73
N VAL A 122 8.87 -19.74 1.55
CA VAL A 122 9.03 -18.75 0.48
C VAL A 122 7.71 -18.00 0.29
N ILE A 123 7.72 -16.70 0.49
CA ILE A 123 6.59 -15.85 0.14
C ILE A 123 6.71 -15.54 -1.36
N HIS A 124 5.83 -16.13 -2.15
CA HIS A 124 5.72 -15.76 -3.55
C HIS A 124 4.93 -14.45 -3.63
N SER A 125 5.65 -13.35 -3.79
CA SER A 125 5.03 -12.04 -3.96
C SER A 125 4.33 -12.03 -5.33
N GLY A 126 3.03 -12.22 -5.38
CA GLY A 126 2.26 -12.08 -6.61
C GLY A 126 2.45 -10.69 -7.24
N TRP A 127 1.69 -10.37 -8.26
CA TRP A 127 1.70 -9.06 -8.89
C TRP A 127 0.28 -8.59 -9.20
N ALA A 128 0.11 -7.26 -9.23
CA ALA A 128 -1.14 -6.62 -9.58
C ALA A 128 -1.45 -6.75 -11.09
N THR A 129 -2.70 -6.53 -11.46
CA THR A 129 -3.05 -6.37 -12.88
C THR A 129 -2.27 -5.20 -13.49
N GLN A 130 -2.05 -5.22 -14.81
CA GLN A 130 -1.35 -4.13 -15.50
C GLN A 130 -1.98 -2.75 -15.25
N ILE A 131 -3.32 -2.68 -15.12
CA ILE A 131 -4.07 -1.44 -14.91
C ILE A 131 -3.89 -0.94 -13.46
N GLN A 132 -3.91 -1.85 -12.49
CA GLN A 132 -3.87 -1.51 -11.06
C GLN A 132 -2.44 -1.38 -10.51
N ARG A 133 -1.42 -1.77 -11.27
CA ARG A 133 -0.03 -1.82 -10.80
C ARG A 133 0.47 -0.50 -10.20
N ALA A 134 0.27 0.60 -10.91
CA ALA A 134 0.72 1.90 -10.44
C ALA A 134 0.02 2.28 -9.12
N ASP A 135 -1.30 2.10 -9.05
CA ASP A 135 -2.08 2.42 -7.86
C ASP A 135 -1.65 1.57 -6.66
N GLU A 136 -1.37 0.28 -6.85
CA GLU A 136 -0.94 -0.60 -5.76
C GLU A 136 0.49 -0.30 -5.29
N PHE A 137 1.40 0.05 -6.19
CA PHE A 137 2.77 0.44 -5.82
C PHE A 137 2.86 1.81 -5.17
N GLU A 138 2.04 2.77 -5.60
CA GLU A 138 1.98 4.11 -5.05
C GLU A 138 0.99 4.23 -3.88
N SER A 139 0.35 3.12 -3.49
CA SER A 139 -0.70 3.15 -2.49
C SER A 139 -0.17 3.58 -1.14
N TYR A 140 -0.84 4.60 -0.59
CA TYR A 140 -0.71 5.05 0.80
C TYR A 140 -1.63 4.26 1.75
N ALA A 141 -2.42 3.33 1.21
CA ALA A 141 -3.28 2.48 2.01
C ALA A 141 -2.44 1.71 3.03
N PRO A 142 -2.96 1.46 4.22
CA PRO A 142 -2.30 0.60 5.17
C PRO A 142 -1.90 -0.73 4.50
N PRO A 143 -0.74 -1.31 4.84
CA PRO A 143 -0.26 -2.56 4.23
C PRO A 143 -1.31 -3.68 4.22
N GLU A 144 -2.25 -3.65 5.17
CA GLU A 144 -3.33 -4.64 5.30
C GLU A 144 -4.31 -4.68 4.12
N GLN A 145 -4.32 -3.65 3.26
CA GLN A 145 -5.34 -3.46 2.23
C GLN A 145 -4.84 -3.73 0.80
N MET A 146 -3.53 -3.78 0.57
CA MET A 146 -2.94 -3.81 -0.77
C MET A 146 -1.96 -4.98 -0.93
N VAL A 147 -2.50 -6.17 -1.08
CA VAL A 147 -1.79 -7.46 -1.04
C VAL A 147 -0.62 -7.58 -2.03
N HIS A 148 -0.66 -6.89 -3.16
CA HIS A 148 0.43 -6.88 -4.13
C HIS A 148 1.33 -5.65 -4.04
N SER A 149 1.21 -4.86 -2.96
CA SER A 149 2.13 -3.75 -2.70
C SER A 149 3.44 -4.24 -2.07
N PRO A 150 4.57 -3.55 -2.32
CA PRO A 150 5.83 -3.85 -1.63
C PRO A 150 5.71 -3.72 -0.12
N GLY A 151 4.90 -2.77 0.37
CA GLY A 151 4.64 -2.57 1.79
C GLY A 151 3.93 -3.75 2.45
N TYR A 152 2.96 -4.37 1.77
CA TYR A 152 2.26 -5.55 2.27
C TYR A 152 3.21 -6.72 2.47
N ILE A 153 3.99 -7.08 1.45
CA ILE A 153 4.90 -8.23 1.51
C ILE A 153 5.98 -8.02 2.58
N ARG A 154 6.54 -6.80 2.69
CA ARG A 154 7.51 -6.45 3.73
C ARG A 154 6.90 -6.63 5.13
N THR A 155 5.69 -6.12 5.35
CA THR A 155 5.00 -6.21 6.64
C THR A 155 4.62 -7.66 6.96
N LEU A 156 4.12 -8.42 5.98
CA LEU A 156 3.82 -9.84 6.12
C LEU A 156 5.06 -10.63 6.58
N ILE A 157 6.19 -10.45 5.92
CA ILE A 157 7.45 -11.13 6.26
C ILE A 157 7.93 -10.70 7.66
N SER A 158 7.82 -9.41 8.00
CA SER A 158 8.19 -8.87 9.30
C SER A 158 7.36 -9.50 10.43
N GLU A 159 6.03 -9.56 10.26
CA GLU A 159 5.12 -10.18 11.24
C GLU A 159 5.36 -11.68 11.39
N LEU A 160 5.57 -12.40 10.28
CA LEU A 160 5.92 -13.83 10.33
C LEU A 160 7.25 -14.08 11.05
N ARG A 161 8.28 -13.25 10.84
CA ARG A 161 9.56 -13.32 11.57
C ARG A 161 9.39 -13.05 13.05
N ARG A 162 8.56 -12.08 13.41
CA ARG A 162 8.25 -11.74 14.82
C ARG A 162 7.54 -12.88 15.53
N LEU A 163 6.57 -13.53 14.87
CA LEU A 163 5.79 -14.64 15.46
C LEU A 163 6.53 -15.97 15.44
N HIS A 164 7.45 -16.16 14.51
CA HIS A 164 8.21 -17.39 14.31
C HIS A 164 9.73 -17.10 14.27
N PRO A 165 10.33 -16.66 15.40
CA PRO A 165 11.74 -16.33 15.44
C PRO A 165 12.60 -17.56 15.08
N GLY A 166 13.63 -17.32 14.27
CA GLY A 166 14.54 -18.37 13.79
C GLY A 166 14.03 -19.15 12.56
N ARG A 167 12.81 -18.92 12.08
CA ARG A 167 12.32 -19.50 10.82
C ARG A 167 12.96 -18.81 9.62
N LYS A 168 13.42 -19.62 8.67
CA LYS A 168 13.94 -19.10 7.39
C LYS A 168 12.78 -18.70 6.49
N LEU A 169 12.77 -17.44 6.08
CA LEU A 169 11.77 -16.83 5.20
C LEU A 169 12.49 -16.17 4.03
N HIS A 170 12.10 -16.53 2.82
CA HIS A 170 12.56 -15.93 1.55
C HIS A 170 11.36 -15.33 0.78
N GLN A 171 11.64 -14.61 -0.30
CA GLN A 171 10.59 -14.12 -1.20
C GLN A 171 11.07 -14.19 -2.67
N THR A 172 10.12 -14.21 -3.59
CA THR A 172 10.42 -14.27 -5.03
C THR A 172 10.71 -12.91 -5.65
N PHE A 173 10.36 -11.80 -5.00
CA PHE A 173 10.45 -10.44 -5.54
C PHE A 173 9.74 -10.24 -6.90
N ALA A 174 8.73 -11.04 -7.22
CA ALA A 174 8.08 -11.04 -8.54
C ALA A 174 7.54 -9.65 -8.93
N GLN A 175 6.89 -8.96 -7.99
CA GLN A 175 6.40 -7.59 -8.20
C GLN A 175 7.54 -6.58 -8.44
N ASN A 176 8.66 -6.71 -7.72
CA ASN A 176 9.82 -5.82 -7.87
C ASN A 176 10.52 -6.05 -9.21
N LEU A 177 10.59 -7.30 -9.70
CA LEU A 177 11.10 -7.63 -11.03
C LEU A 177 10.28 -6.93 -12.12
N LEU A 178 8.95 -7.05 -12.09
CA LEU A 178 8.07 -6.38 -13.05
C LEU A 178 8.15 -4.85 -12.94
N ALA A 179 8.27 -4.31 -11.74
CA ALA A 179 8.41 -2.88 -11.53
C ALA A 179 9.78 -2.36 -12.02
N THR A 180 10.87 -3.09 -11.79
CA THR A 180 12.19 -2.78 -12.35
C THR A 180 12.15 -2.71 -13.88
N ILE A 181 11.49 -3.68 -14.53
CA ILE A 181 11.33 -3.70 -15.99
C ILE A 181 10.50 -2.50 -16.45
N ALA A 182 9.42 -2.14 -15.71
CA ALA A 182 8.62 -0.96 -16.05
C ALA A 182 9.42 0.36 -15.92
N GLU A 183 10.27 0.49 -14.91
CA GLU A 183 11.19 1.63 -14.74
C GLU A 183 12.20 1.69 -15.89
N ASP A 184 12.75 0.54 -16.29
CA ASP A 184 13.70 0.46 -17.41
C ASP A 184 13.05 0.77 -18.77
N ILE A 185 11.81 0.35 -18.98
CA ILE A 185 11.01 0.71 -20.17
C ILE A 185 10.80 2.23 -20.22
N ALA A 186 10.35 2.82 -19.12
CA ALA A 186 10.11 4.27 -19.03
C ALA A 186 11.40 5.07 -19.29
N ALA A 187 12.55 4.57 -18.84
CA ALA A 187 13.87 5.15 -19.07
C ALA A 187 14.52 4.73 -20.40
N LYS A 188 13.83 3.99 -21.27
CA LYS A 188 14.32 3.49 -22.56
C LYS A 188 15.60 2.61 -22.45
N ARG A 189 15.72 1.85 -21.37
CA ARG A 189 16.86 0.94 -21.13
C ARG A 189 16.51 -0.53 -21.42
N ALA A 190 15.22 -0.87 -21.50
CA ALA A 190 14.74 -2.22 -21.82
C ALA A 190 14.53 -2.39 -23.34
N PRO A 191 14.70 -3.60 -23.90
CA PRO A 191 14.35 -3.93 -25.29
C PRO A 191 12.83 -4.07 -25.49
N LEU A 192 12.04 -3.89 -24.45
CA LEU A 192 10.58 -3.97 -24.43
C LEU A 192 9.97 -2.57 -24.60
N LYS A 193 8.85 -2.47 -25.35
CA LYS A 193 8.13 -1.21 -25.58
C LYS A 193 7.17 -0.88 -24.42
N ASN A 194 6.60 -1.90 -23.82
CA ASN A 194 5.70 -1.78 -22.67
C ASN A 194 5.67 -3.11 -21.91
N LEU A 195 5.20 -3.07 -20.66
CA LEU A 195 5.13 -4.24 -19.80
C LEU A 195 4.11 -5.30 -20.32
N GLY A 196 3.13 -4.89 -21.12
CA GLY A 196 2.15 -5.80 -21.74
C GLY A 196 2.79 -6.87 -22.62
N GLN A 197 4.01 -6.67 -23.13
CA GLN A 197 4.73 -7.69 -23.88
C GLN A 197 5.13 -8.91 -23.03
N LEU A 198 5.09 -8.80 -21.69
CA LEU A 198 5.28 -9.91 -20.78
C LEU A 198 3.96 -10.57 -20.32
N HIS A 199 2.80 -10.04 -20.75
CA HIS A 199 1.49 -10.51 -20.33
C HIS A 199 0.68 -11.01 -21.54
N ARG A 200 -0.06 -12.12 -21.35
CA ARG A 200 -1.04 -12.65 -22.34
C ARG A 200 -2.46 -12.13 -22.13
N ASP A 201 -2.74 -11.64 -20.93
CA ASP A 201 -4.00 -11.00 -20.56
C ASP A 201 -3.75 -9.93 -19.48
N LYS A 202 -4.78 -9.51 -18.73
CA LYS A 202 -4.68 -8.44 -17.74
C LYS A 202 -3.69 -8.73 -16.61
N ILE A 203 -3.45 -10.00 -16.28
CA ILE A 203 -2.66 -10.41 -15.12
C ILE A 203 -1.69 -11.56 -15.42
N HIS A 204 -2.06 -12.54 -16.26
CA HIS A 204 -1.22 -13.69 -16.51
C HIS A 204 -0.11 -13.39 -17.52
N LEU A 205 1.01 -14.04 -17.32
CA LEU A 205 2.22 -13.82 -18.11
C LEU A 205 2.22 -14.61 -19.42
N THR A 206 2.96 -14.13 -20.42
CA THR A 206 3.22 -14.87 -21.65
C THR A 206 3.89 -16.21 -21.35
N LEU A 207 3.70 -17.19 -22.25
CA LEU A 207 4.22 -18.55 -22.06
C LEU A 207 5.74 -18.66 -22.20
N ASP A 208 6.34 -17.65 -22.78
CA ASP A 208 7.77 -17.49 -23.04
C ASP A 208 8.42 -16.52 -22.02
N HIS A 209 8.64 -15.26 -22.42
CA HIS A 209 9.40 -14.26 -21.65
C HIS A 209 8.84 -14.02 -20.23
N GLY A 210 7.52 -13.88 -20.13
CA GLY A 210 6.90 -13.61 -18.83
C GLY A 210 7.06 -14.79 -17.87
N ARG A 211 6.77 -16.01 -18.33
CA ARG A 211 6.95 -17.22 -17.51
C ARG A 211 8.42 -17.54 -17.27
N TYR A 212 9.31 -17.28 -18.22
CA TYR A 212 10.76 -17.41 -18.02
C TYR A 212 11.22 -16.58 -16.81
N LEU A 213 10.83 -15.31 -16.78
CA LEU A 213 11.16 -14.41 -15.67
C LEU A 213 10.70 -14.98 -14.33
N MET A 214 9.41 -15.33 -14.22
CA MET A 214 8.83 -15.79 -12.96
C MET A 214 9.29 -17.20 -12.56
N HIS A 215 9.54 -18.07 -13.52
CA HIS A 215 10.13 -19.37 -13.28
C HIS A 215 11.51 -19.25 -12.62
N ASN A 216 12.38 -18.41 -13.17
CA ASN A 216 13.71 -18.21 -12.61
C ASN A 216 13.70 -17.41 -11.30
N ALA A 217 12.77 -16.49 -11.10
CA ALA A 217 12.54 -15.85 -9.81
C ALA A 217 12.14 -16.87 -8.72
N MET A 218 11.25 -17.81 -9.05
CA MET A 218 10.86 -18.89 -8.15
C MET A 218 12.04 -19.83 -7.90
N ARG A 219 12.79 -20.25 -8.93
CA ARG A 219 13.99 -21.08 -8.77
C ARG A 219 14.99 -20.45 -7.81
N HIS A 220 15.29 -19.15 -8.01
CA HIS A 220 16.17 -18.43 -7.10
C HIS A 220 15.67 -18.48 -5.64
N ALA A 221 14.39 -18.16 -5.42
CA ALA A 221 13.80 -18.17 -4.06
C ALA A 221 13.78 -19.57 -3.41
N LEU A 222 13.71 -20.63 -4.23
CA LEU A 222 13.78 -22.03 -3.81
C LEU A 222 15.23 -22.55 -3.67
N GLY A 223 16.25 -21.74 -3.98
CA GLY A 223 17.65 -22.14 -3.95
C GLY A 223 18.07 -23.04 -5.12
N GLN A 224 17.36 -22.98 -6.25
CA GLN A 224 17.65 -23.72 -7.47
C GLN A 224 18.41 -22.86 -8.48
N PRO A 225 19.34 -23.41 -9.25
CA PRO A 225 20.04 -22.66 -10.31
C PRO A 225 19.07 -22.22 -11.41
N PRO A 226 19.35 -21.11 -12.14
CA PRO A 226 18.55 -20.70 -13.29
C PRO A 226 18.39 -21.81 -14.34
N SER A 227 17.27 -21.80 -15.06
CA SER A 227 16.98 -22.78 -16.11
C SER A 227 16.36 -22.13 -17.34
N VAL A 228 16.76 -22.65 -18.51
CA VAL A 228 16.19 -22.29 -19.82
C VAL A 228 15.30 -23.39 -20.40
N VAL A 229 15.18 -24.51 -19.71
CA VAL A 229 14.43 -25.68 -20.17
C VAL A 229 12.98 -25.33 -20.45
N GLY A 230 12.57 -25.50 -21.71
CA GLY A 230 11.24 -25.16 -22.22
C GLY A 230 11.04 -23.67 -22.54
N PHE A 231 12.13 -22.90 -22.62
CA PHE A 231 12.14 -21.48 -22.99
C PHE A 231 13.18 -21.19 -24.09
N GLU A 232 13.57 -22.21 -24.86
CA GLU A 232 14.67 -22.15 -25.84
C GLU A 232 14.35 -21.25 -27.04
N THR A 233 13.07 -21.00 -27.31
CA THR A 233 12.60 -20.23 -28.49
C THR A 233 12.40 -18.74 -28.24
N MET A 234 12.81 -18.25 -27.05
CA MET A 234 12.66 -16.83 -26.71
C MET A 234 13.57 -15.92 -27.56
N ASP A 235 13.11 -14.68 -27.76
CA ASP A 235 13.97 -13.64 -28.32
C ASP A 235 15.24 -13.47 -27.49
N ALA A 236 16.40 -13.52 -28.15
CA ALA A 236 17.70 -13.54 -27.49
C ALA A 236 18.05 -12.21 -26.79
N GLU A 237 17.63 -11.08 -27.34
CA GLU A 237 17.88 -9.75 -26.76
C GLU A 237 17.04 -9.56 -25.50
N VAL A 238 15.74 -9.90 -25.58
CA VAL A 238 14.84 -9.87 -24.43
C VAL A 238 15.31 -10.83 -23.36
N LYS A 239 15.69 -12.07 -23.72
CA LYS A 239 16.25 -13.02 -22.75
C LYS A 239 17.47 -12.47 -22.02
N LYS A 240 18.45 -11.95 -22.77
CA LYS A 240 19.67 -11.35 -22.19
C LYS A 240 19.35 -10.22 -21.22
N TYR A 241 18.36 -9.40 -21.54
CA TYR A 241 17.89 -8.33 -20.66
C TYR A 241 17.25 -8.90 -19.38
N LEU A 242 16.33 -9.88 -19.50
CA LEU A 242 15.70 -10.52 -18.34
C LEU A 242 16.74 -11.21 -17.44
N ASP A 243 17.75 -11.85 -18.02
CA ASP A 243 18.87 -12.44 -17.26
C ASP A 243 19.63 -11.37 -16.46
N SER A 244 19.83 -10.18 -17.03
CA SER A 244 20.49 -9.08 -16.33
C SER A 244 19.66 -8.53 -15.16
N VAL A 245 18.33 -8.58 -15.24
CA VAL A 245 17.43 -8.21 -14.15
C VAL A 245 17.42 -9.28 -13.06
N LEU A 246 17.36 -10.56 -13.44
CA LEU A 246 17.42 -11.69 -12.51
C LEU A 246 18.76 -11.75 -11.77
N ALA A 247 19.87 -11.39 -12.42
CA ALA A 247 21.19 -11.37 -11.80
C ALA A 247 21.30 -10.44 -10.59
N LEU A 248 20.42 -9.44 -10.47
CA LEU A 248 20.35 -8.59 -9.27
C LEU A 248 19.96 -9.38 -8.01
N LEU A 249 19.20 -10.46 -8.14
CA LEU A 249 18.86 -11.35 -7.02
C LEU A 249 20.11 -12.10 -6.50
N GLU A 250 21.11 -12.32 -7.36
CA GLU A 250 22.35 -13.05 -7.07
C GLU A 250 23.48 -12.15 -6.54
N THR A 251 23.17 -10.92 -6.12
CA THR A 251 24.19 -10.00 -5.56
C THR A 251 25.01 -10.68 -4.47
N ALA A 252 26.33 -10.62 -4.62
CA ALA A 252 27.27 -11.28 -3.72
C ALA A 252 27.10 -10.84 -2.25
N PRO A 253 27.25 -11.74 -1.26
CA PRO A 253 27.09 -11.38 0.15
C PRO A 253 27.98 -10.20 0.59
N ALA A 254 29.21 -10.11 0.09
CA ALA A 254 30.11 -8.99 0.38
C ALA A 254 29.56 -7.66 -0.15
N ASP A 255 29.00 -7.66 -1.37
CA ASP A 255 28.37 -6.47 -1.95
C ASP A 255 27.07 -6.11 -1.20
N LYS A 256 26.29 -7.08 -0.71
CA LYS A 256 25.10 -6.82 0.13
C LYS A 256 25.48 -6.12 1.44
N VAL A 257 26.60 -6.47 2.06
CA VAL A 257 27.12 -5.78 3.23
C VAL A 257 27.48 -4.33 2.89
N LEU A 258 28.17 -4.10 1.77
CA LEU A 258 28.47 -2.73 1.31
C LEU A 258 27.20 -1.94 1.01
N LEU A 259 26.22 -2.54 0.37
CA LEU A 259 24.91 -1.90 0.10
C LEU A 259 24.23 -1.46 1.41
N SER A 260 24.22 -2.30 2.45
CA SER A 260 23.60 -1.93 3.73
C SER A 260 24.29 -0.72 4.39
N GLN A 261 25.61 -0.59 4.20
CA GLN A 261 26.38 0.58 4.69
C GLN A 261 26.12 1.82 3.82
N ILE A 262 26.13 1.68 2.49
CA ILE A 262 25.84 2.78 1.53
C ILE A 262 24.45 3.36 1.79
N LEU A 263 23.47 2.51 2.11
CA LEU A 263 22.06 2.88 2.35
C LEU A 263 21.78 3.26 3.81
N SER A 264 22.80 3.41 4.65
CA SER A 264 22.62 3.90 6.02
C SER A 264 22.13 5.36 6.03
N ILE A 265 21.30 5.69 7.03
CA ILE A 265 20.82 7.05 7.27
C ILE A 265 21.87 7.94 7.97
N GLU A 266 22.98 7.36 8.45
CA GLU A 266 24.02 8.07 9.20
C GLU A 266 24.71 9.15 8.33
N ASP A 267 25.12 10.26 8.97
CA ASP A 267 25.75 11.38 8.28
C ASP A 267 27.18 11.08 7.80
N ALA A 268 27.93 10.36 8.62
CA ALA A 268 29.36 10.13 8.41
C ALA A 268 29.69 9.01 7.40
N VAL A 269 28.72 8.59 6.57
CA VAL A 269 28.94 7.51 5.60
C VAL A 269 29.71 8.04 4.40
N ASP A 270 30.93 7.57 4.20
CA ASP A 270 31.71 7.80 2.96
C ASP A 270 31.21 6.89 1.83
N ARG A 271 30.08 7.25 1.24
CA ARG A 271 29.42 6.49 0.18
C ARG A 271 30.27 6.31 -1.07
N PRO A 272 30.98 7.33 -1.58
CA PRO A 272 31.86 7.16 -2.73
C PRO A 272 32.90 6.06 -2.54
N THR A 273 33.58 6.04 -1.38
CA THR A 273 34.57 5.00 -1.06
C THR A 273 33.93 3.60 -0.94
N LEU A 274 32.77 3.50 -0.31
CA LEU A 274 32.03 2.23 -0.22
C LEU A 274 31.61 1.73 -1.60
N ILE A 275 31.07 2.59 -2.47
CA ILE A 275 30.68 2.25 -3.85
C ILE A 275 31.89 1.78 -4.65
N ALA A 276 33.07 2.42 -4.48
CA ALA A 276 34.29 2.00 -5.17
C ALA A 276 34.70 0.56 -4.85
N ARG A 277 34.33 0.02 -3.69
CA ARG A 277 34.64 -1.35 -3.21
C ARG A 277 33.65 -2.41 -3.71
N VAL A 278 32.47 -2.03 -4.24
CA VAL A 278 31.49 -2.98 -4.81
C VAL A 278 32.16 -3.75 -5.95
N SER A 279 32.06 -5.08 -5.90
CA SER A 279 32.75 -5.97 -6.84
C SER A 279 32.02 -6.08 -8.18
N ASP A 280 30.70 -6.10 -8.19
CA ASP A 280 29.90 -6.13 -9.41
C ASP A 280 29.96 -4.78 -10.14
N LYS A 281 30.47 -4.80 -11.40
CA LYS A 281 30.69 -3.58 -12.19
C LYS A 281 29.38 -2.87 -12.59
N ASN A 282 28.33 -3.64 -12.88
CA ASN A 282 27.03 -3.08 -13.25
C ASN A 282 26.35 -2.45 -12.04
N LEU A 283 26.35 -3.14 -10.90
CA LEU A 283 25.85 -2.63 -9.64
C LEU A 283 26.61 -1.37 -9.21
N LYS A 284 27.93 -1.37 -9.28
CA LYS A 284 28.78 -0.19 -9.00
C LYS A 284 28.40 1.00 -9.88
N SER A 285 28.22 0.79 -11.19
CA SER A 285 27.82 1.85 -12.12
C SER A 285 26.45 2.44 -11.77
N LYS A 286 25.47 1.58 -11.47
CA LYS A 286 24.12 2.00 -11.05
C LYS A 286 24.17 2.82 -9.75
N LEU A 287 24.93 2.38 -8.75
CA LEU A 287 25.09 3.09 -7.47
C LEU A 287 25.79 4.43 -7.64
N THR A 288 26.82 4.50 -8.48
CA THR A 288 27.53 5.76 -8.78
C THR A 288 26.56 6.79 -9.39
N ALA A 289 25.75 6.36 -10.35
CA ALA A 289 24.75 7.23 -10.97
C ALA A 289 23.67 7.68 -9.98
N MET A 290 23.35 6.86 -8.98
CA MET A 290 22.33 7.10 -7.99
C MET A 290 22.81 7.85 -6.73
N LEU A 291 24.10 8.06 -6.57
CA LEU A 291 24.66 8.66 -5.35
C LEU A 291 23.97 9.96 -4.91
N PRO A 292 23.66 10.93 -5.81
CA PRO A 292 22.97 12.16 -5.41
C PRO A 292 21.56 11.90 -4.87
N GLU A 293 20.88 10.86 -5.36
CA GLU A 293 19.55 10.48 -4.88
C GLU A 293 19.61 9.81 -3.51
N ILE A 294 20.59 8.91 -3.30
CA ILE A 294 20.84 8.26 -2.01
C ILE A 294 21.13 9.32 -0.92
N GLU A 295 21.94 10.32 -1.24
CA GLU A 295 22.27 11.40 -0.29
C GLU A 295 21.05 12.26 0.05
N ARG A 296 20.25 12.61 -0.96
CA ARG A 296 18.99 13.34 -0.74
C ARG A 296 18.02 12.53 0.11
N ALA A 297 17.86 11.23 -0.17
CA ALA A 297 17.00 10.34 0.61
C ALA A 297 17.47 10.24 2.08
N ALA A 298 18.78 10.11 2.31
CA ALA A 298 19.34 10.05 3.65
C ALA A 298 19.07 11.36 4.43
N MET A 299 19.26 12.51 3.81
CA MET A 299 18.94 13.80 4.41
C MET A 299 17.45 13.93 4.72
N ALA A 300 16.58 13.62 3.76
CA ALA A 300 15.13 13.68 3.95
C ALA A 300 14.67 12.72 5.05
N ARG A 301 15.24 11.53 5.13
CA ARG A 301 14.90 10.56 6.18
C ARG A 301 15.30 11.05 7.56
N ARG A 302 16.51 11.64 7.71
CA ARG A 302 16.96 12.25 8.98
C ARG A 302 16.03 13.39 9.41
N ASN A 303 15.69 14.29 8.49
CA ASN A 303 14.80 15.42 8.77
C ASN A 303 13.41 14.99 9.26
N THR A 304 12.94 13.83 8.83
CA THR A 304 11.62 13.30 9.22
C THR A 304 11.65 12.39 10.45
N LEU A 305 12.82 12.01 10.98
CA LEU A 305 12.91 11.18 12.19
C LEU A 305 12.41 11.93 13.44
N ALA A 306 12.81 13.20 13.60
CA ALA A 306 12.35 14.01 14.73
C ALA A 306 10.82 14.20 14.71
N LEU A 307 10.25 14.44 13.52
CA LEU A 307 8.80 14.54 13.34
C LEU A 307 8.11 13.21 13.67
N GLU A 308 8.67 12.08 13.26
CA GLU A 308 8.11 10.75 13.55
C GLU A 308 8.04 10.49 15.06
N THR A 309 9.12 10.81 15.79
CA THR A 309 9.14 10.72 17.25
C THR A 309 8.11 11.66 17.88
N GLU A 310 8.02 12.91 17.42
CA GLU A 310 7.03 13.87 17.91
C GLU A 310 5.60 13.39 17.66
N ILE A 311 5.31 12.82 16.49
CA ILE A 311 4.00 12.23 16.17
C ILE A 311 3.67 11.07 17.12
N GLN A 312 4.64 10.19 17.41
CA GLN A 312 4.45 9.08 18.34
C GLN A 312 4.19 9.59 19.78
N ASP A 313 4.93 10.60 20.22
CA ASP A 313 4.79 11.19 21.56
C ASP A 313 3.43 11.87 21.79
N ILE A 314 2.78 12.35 20.73
CA ILE A 314 1.43 12.92 20.80
C ILE A 314 0.33 11.88 20.56
N GLY A 315 0.70 10.59 20.50
CA GLY A 315 -0.22 9.46 20.31
C GLY A 315 -0.65 9.22 18.88
N GLY A 316 0.02 9.84 17.90
CA GLY A 316 -0.23 9.67 16.49
C GLY A 316 0.61 8.56 15.85
N LYS A 317 0.40 8.35 14.56
CA LYS A 317 1.11 7.36 13.75
C LYS A 317 1.53 7.96 12.41
N LEU A 318 2.81 7.82 12.04
CA LEU A 318 3.31 8.10 10.71
C LEU A 318 3.47 6.78 9.96
N ILE A 319 2.88 6.69 8.78
CA ILE A 319 2.97 5.54 7.89
C ILE A 319 3.83 5.93 6.71
N ARG A 320 4.81 5.09 6.39
CA ARG A 320 5.72 5.29 5.26
C ARG A 320 5.39 4.31 4.15
N THR A 321 5.68 4.72 2.93
CA THR A 321 5.60 3.83 1.75
C THR A 321 6.96 3.70 1.10
N PRO A 322 7.31 2.50 0.62
CA PRO A 322 8.50 2.30 -0.20
C PRO A 322 8.48 3.19 -1.45
N SER A 323 9.57 3.90 -1.73
CA SER A 323 9.68 4.75 -2.92
C SER A 323 11.02 4.63 -3.66
N GLY A 324 11.91 3.78 -3.19
CA GLY A 324 13.21 3.55 -3.82
C GLY A 324 13.11 2.79 -5.14
N PRO A 325 14.16 2.84 -5.98
CA PRO A 325 14.18 2.15 -7.26
C PRO A 325 14.10 0.65 -7.07
N GLN A 326 13.27 0.01 -7.87
CA GLN A 326 12.91 -1.40 -7.66
C GLN A 326 14.09 -2.36 -7.86
N TRP A 327 15.02 -2.05 -8.77
CA TRP A 327 16.24 -2.85 -8.96
C TRP A 327 17.10 -2.93 -7.69
N LEU A 328 17.06 -1.91 -6.83
CA LEU A 328 17.84 -1.90 -5.60
C LEU A 328 17.25 -2.86 -4.55
N TYR A 329 15.92 -3.00 -4.52
CA TYR A 329 15.26 -4.04 -3.71
C TYR A 329 15.72 -5.45 -4.10
N LEU A 330 15.90 -5.71 -5.40
CA LEU A 330 16.40 -6.99 -5.87
C LEU A 330 17.83 -7.25 -5.39
N ALA A 331 18.69 -6.22 -5.44
CA ALA A 331 20.09 -6.33 -5.04
C ALA A 331 20.29 -6.46 -3.53
N THR A 332 19.46 -5.78 -2.72
CA THR A 332 19.61 -5.73 -1.26
C THR A 332 18.79 -6.80 -0.53
N GLY A 333 17.73 -7.31 -1.14
CA GLY A 333 16.74 -8.16 -0.48
C GLY A 333 15.96 -7.42 0.61
N ASP A 334 15.57 -6.18 0.37
CA ASP A 334 14.88 -5.21 1.24
C ASP A 334 15.79 -4.55 2.31
N SER A 335 16.99 -5.03 2.55
CA SER A 335 17.88 -4.48 3.58
C SER A 335 18.36 -3.07 3.22
N GLY A 336 18.16 -2.11 4.11
CA GLY A 336 18.56 -0.70 3.92
C GLY A 336 17.61 0.12 3.04
N MET A 337 16.56 -0.50 2.48
CA MET A 337 15.60 0.19 1.63
C MET A 337 14.69 1.17 2.39
N GLU A 338 14.65 1.07 3.72
CA GLU A 338 13.97 2.04 4.61
C GLU A 338 14.48 3.48 4.44
N LEU A 339 15.69 3.64 3.87
CA LEU A 339 16.23 4.94 3.49
C LEU A 339 15.30 5.71 2.55
N PHE A 340 14.67 4.99 1.62
CA PHE A 340 13.79 5.55 0.59
C PHE A 340 12.32 5.59 1.00
N ASP A 341 11.99 5.10 2.20
CA ASP A 341 10.61 5.15 2.68
C ASP A 341 10.18 6.60 2.95
N VAL A 342 9.15 7.03 2.25
CA VAL A 342 8.64 8.40 2.37
C VAL A 342 7.36 8.45 3.20
N PRO A 343 7.11 9.55 3.93
CA PRO A 343 5.83 9.78 4.60
C PRO A 343 4.67 9.69 3.60
N ALA A 344 3.75 8.76 3.81
CA ALA A 344 2.58 8.57 2.96
C ALA A 344 1.28 8.87 3.68
N ALA A 345 1.17 8.52 4.97
CA ALA A 345 0.01 8.85 5.77
C ALA A 345 0.42 9.27 7.19
N ILE A 346 -0.33 10.22 7.75
CA ILE A 346 -0.21 10.64 9.14
C ILE A 346 -1.61 10.56 9.76
N ASP A 347 -1.69 9.84 10.88
CA ASP A 347 -2.87 9.73 11.70
C ASP A 347 -2.58 10.36 13.06
N LEU A 348 -3.26 11.46 13.37
CA LEU A 348 -3.14 12.19 14.63
C LEU A 348 -4.41 12.03 15.50
N TYR A 349 -5.34 11.23 15.04
CA TYR A 349 -6.50 10.83 15.81
C TYR A 349 -6.09 9.83 16.89
N ASN A 350 -6.07 10.27 18.13
CA ASN A 350 -5.63 9.47 19.28
C ASN A 350 -6.63 8.39 19.75
N GLY A 351 -7.65 8.06 18.94
CA GLY A 351 -8.68 7.09 19.28
C GLY A 351 -9.69 7.57 20.33
N ASN A 352 -9.51 8.75 20.89
CA ASN A 352 -10.39 9.34 21.89
C ASN A 352 -11.58 10.00 21.19
N ASN A 353 -12.70 9.29 21.11
CA ASN A 353 -13.94 9.85 20.54
C ASN A 353 -14.79 10.46 21.66
N PRO A 354 -14.93 11.81 21.71
CA PRO A 354 -15.72 12.48 22.74
C PRO A 354 -17.20 12.08 22.69
N LEU A 355 -17.71 11.65 21.53
CA LEU A 355 -19.09 11.15 21.39
C LEU A 355 -19.30 9.78 22.06
N LYS A 356 -18.22 9.05 22.37
CA LYS A 356 -18.25 7.77 23.09
C LYS A 356 -17.86 7.90 24.58
N GLY A 357 -17.72 9.11 25.08
CA GLY A 357 -17.40 9.39 26.50
C GLY A 357 -15.97 8.99 26.93
N LYS A 358 -15.09 8.73 25.98
CA LYS A 358 -13.69 8.39 26.25
C LYS A 358 -12.76 9.38 25.55
N GLY A 359 -12.13 10.25 26.35
CA GLY A 359 -11.03 11.12 25.95
C GLY A 359 -11.42 12.49 25.40
N GLY A 360 -10.53 13.43 25.56
CA GLY A 360 -10.61 14.81 25.07
C GLY A 360 -10.01 14.98 23.67
N ARG A 361 -10.10 16.21 23.19
CA ARG A 361 -9.44 16.66 21.97
C ARG A 361 -7.91 16.48 22.07
N ASN A 362 -7.25 16.23 20.96
CA ASN A 362 -5.80 16.28 20.92
C ASN A 362 -5.32 17.74 20.91
N GLU A 363 -5.12 18.30 22.10
CA GLU A 363 -4.75 19.71 22.31
C GLU A 363 -3.30 20.02 21.89
N ARG A 364 -2.47 19.00 21.63
CA ARG A 364 -1.09 19.18 21.19
C ARG A 364 -0.99 19.43 19.69
N VAL A 365 -2.02 19.07 18.92
CA VAL A 365 -2.07 19.29 17.46
C VAL A 365 -2.89 20.55 17.18
N THR A 366 -2.21 21.66 17.02
CA THR A 366 -2.78 23.00 16.81
C THR A 366 -2.48 23.50 15.40
N ASP A 367 -3.04 24.67 15.01
CA ASP A 367 -2.71 25.33 13.76
C ASP A 367 -1.21 25.60 13.61
N GLU A 368 -0.53 25.96 14.68
CA GLU A 368 0.94 26.18 14.68
C GLU A 368 1.70 24.87 14.45
N TRP A 369 1.20 23.76 15.03
CA TRP A 369 1.81 22.45 14.84
C TRP A 369 1.81 22.02 13.37
N LEU A 370 0.79 22.39 12.59
CA LEU A 370 0.69 22.01 11.17
C LEU A 370 1.86 22.51 10.31
N LYS A 371 2.63 23.50 10.75
CA LYS A 371 3.89 23.91 10.11
C LYS A 371 4.89 22.76 9.94
N ARG A 372 4.83 21.75 10.84
CA ARG A 372 5.68 20.55 10.78
C ARG A 372 5.43 19.71 9.53
N LEU A 373 4.25 19.84 8.94
CA LEU A 373 3.83 19.07 7.77
C LEU A 373 4.20 19.76 6.44
N ALA A 374 4.59 21.03 6.49
CA ALA A 374 4.98 21.78 5.30
C ALA A 374 6.12 21.06 4.55
N GLY A 375 5.97 20.94 3.23
CA GLY A 375 6.97 20.27 2.37
C GLY A 375 6.91 18.74 2.34
N LEU A 376 6.02 18.08 3.10
CA LEU A 376 5.80 16.62 2.99
C LEU A 376 4.97 16.28 1.74
N THR A 377 5.45 16.63 0.56
CA THR A 377 4.72 16.52 -0.72
C THR A 377 4.36 15.07 -1.10
N THR A 378 4.99 14.10 -0.48
CA THR A 378 4.68 12.67 -0.65
C THR A 378 3.46 12.22 0.15
N LEU A 379 2.94 13.07 1.07
CA LEU A 379 1.79 12.73 1.89
C LEU A 379 0.53 12.55 1.03
N ARG A 380 -0.19 11.45 1.27
CA ARG A 380 -1.42 11.08 0.57
C ARG A 380 -2.64 11.09 1.47
N LYS A 381 -2.45 10.85 2.76
CA LYS A 381 -3.51 10.82 3.76
C LYS A 381 -3.09 11.57 5.02
N LEU A 382 -4.00 12.40 5.53
CA LEU A 382 -3.82 13.14 6.77
C LEU A 382 -5.10 13.07 7.60
N ASP A 383 -5.03 12.45 8.77
CA ASP A 383 -6.13 12.41 9.73
C ASP A 383 -5.84 13.37 10.88
N LEU A 384 -6.62 14.44 10.96
CA LEU A 384 -6.60 15.50 11.98
C LEU A 384 -7.87 15.48 12.82
N ALA A 385 -8.64 14.39 12.79
CA ALA A 385 -9.90 14.31 13.52
C ALA A 385 -9.68 14.55 15.01
N ASN A 386 -10.58 15.32 15.61
CA ASN A 386 -10.54 15.66 17.03
C ASN A 386 -9.24 16.33 17.50
N CYS A 387 -8.54 17.06 16.59
CA CYS A 387 -7.38 17.89 16.90
C CYS A 387 -7.79 19.34 17.22
N ALA A 388 -6.91 20.10 17.89
CA ALA A 388 -7.15 21.50 18.26
C ALA A 388 -6.89 22.49 17.10
N ILE A 389 -7.40 22.15 15.90
CA ILE A 389 -7.24 22.94 14.66
C ILE A 389 -8.39 23.93 14.53
N GLN A 390 -8.10 25.23 14.46
CA GLN A 390 -9.08 26.31 14.24
C GLN A 390 -9.30 26.58 12.73
N GLY A 391 -8.28 26.31 11.90
CA GLY A 391 -8.34 26.41 10.45
C GLY A 391 -7.26 27.27 9.79
N ASP A 392 -6.70 28.26 10.47
CA ASP A 392 -5.64 29.10 9.91
C ASP A 392 -4.36 28.30 9.57
N GLY A 393 -4.12 27.23 10.32
CA GLY A 393 -2.99 26.31 10.09
C GLY A 393 -3.10 25.52 8.79
N LEU A 394 -4.30 25.38 8.20
CA LEU A 394 -4.50 24.66 6.94
C LEU A 394 -3.71 25.27 5.78
N ARG A 395 -3.30 26.55 5.87
CA ARG A 395 -2.41 27.19 4.89
C ARG A 395 -1.09 26.42 4.69
N HIS A 396 -0.61 25.70 5.71
CA HIS A 396 0.62 24.91 5.66
C HIS A 396 0.45 23.58 4.91
N LEU A 397 -0.80 23.22 4.57
CA LEU A 397 -1.12 22.03 3.77
C LEU A 397 -1.27 22.36 2.27
N GLY A 398 -1.30 23.65 1.90
CA GLY A 398 -1.59 24.08 0.53
C GLY A 398 -0.65 23.52 -0.54
N ASP A 399 0.62 23.27 -0.19
CA ASP A 399 1.64 22.73 -1.08
C ASP A 399 1.61 21.18 -1.16
N LEU A 400 0.76 20.51 -0.37
CA LEU A 400 0.63 19.05 -0.38
C LEU A 400 -0.27 18.59 -1.53
N ALA A 401 0.00 19.03 -2.74
CA ALA A 401 -0.83 18.81 -3.93
C ALA A 401 -1.15 17.32 -4.19
N GLY A 402 -0.31 16.41 -3.69
CA GLY A 402 -0.52 14.97 -3.76
C GLY A 402 -1.48 14.39 -2.72
N LEU A 403 -2.01 15.20 -1.77
CA LEU A 403 -2.90 14.72 -0.72
C LEU A 403 -4.23 14.23 -1.31
N ARG A 404 -4.62 13.01 -0.95
CA ARG A 404 -5.83 12.34 -1.45
C ARG A 404 -6.93 12.23 -0.40
N GLU A 405 -6.58 12.15 0.88
CA GLU A 405 -7.54 12.06 1.99
C GLU A 405 -7.18 13.06 3.09
N LEU A 406 -8.14 13.88 3.47
CA LEU A 406 -8.03 14.81 4.59
C LEU A 406 -9.24 14.64 5.51
N ASN A 407 -9.00 14.35 6.78
CA ASN A 407 -10.05 14.23 7.79
C ASN A 407 -9.92 15.35 8.82
N LEU A 408 -10.92 16.24 8.90
CA LEU A 408 -11.05 17.35 9.84
C LEU A 408 -12.25 17.15 10.79
N THR A 409 -12.79 15.94 10.87
CA THR A 409 -13.94 15.61 11.72
C THR A 409 -13.68 16.02 13.16
N LEU A 410 -14.73 16.58 13.85
CA LEU A 410 -14.63 17.02 15.25
C LEU A 410 -13.62 18.16 15.49
N THR A 411 -13.28 18.94 14.48
CA THR A 411 -12.49 20.17 14.64
C THR A 411 -13.39 21.41 14.50
N PRO A 412 -13.06 22.55 15.12
CA PRO A 412 -13.84 23.80 14.98
C PRO A 412 -13.58 24.57 13.68
N VAL A 413 -13.13 23.90 12.62
CA VAL A 413 -12.84 24.49 11.32
C VAL A 413 -14.11 25.09 10.70
N THR A 414 -13.99 26.27 10.12
CA THR A 414 -15.06 27.02 9.43
C THR A 414 -14.85 27.05 7.91
N ASP A 415 -15.88 27.51 7.19
CA ASP A 415 -15.83 27.68 5.73
C ASP A 415 -14.67 28.56 5.23
N ALA A 416 -14.31 29.60 6.00
CA ALA A 416 -13.22 30.50 5.64
C ALA A 416 -11.86 29.78 5.53
N ALA A 417 -11.65 28.72 6.28
CA ALA A 417 -10.42 27.93 6.27
C ALA A 417 -10.29 27.06 5.00
N LEU A 418 -11.41 26.67 4.37
CA LEU A 418 -11.41 25.80 3.21
C LEU A 418 -10.70 26.41 1.99
N LYS A 419 -10.54 27.76 1.93
CA LYS A 419 -9.75 28.43 0.88
C LYS A 419 -8.32 27.89 0.78
N HIS A 420 -7.74 27.45 1.90
CA HIS A 420 -6.38 26.94 1.95
C HIS A 420 -6.23 25.52 1.35
N LEU A 421 -7.35 24.84 1.09
CA LEU A 421 -7.36 23.51 0.48
C LEU A 421 -7.49 23.56 -1.04
N SER A 422 -7.65 24.75 -1.66
CA SER A 422 -7.89 24.91 -3.11
C SER A 422 -6.76 24.35 -3.99
N GLY A 423 -5.52 24.26 -3.47
CA GLY A 423 -4.35 23.68 -4.16
C GLY A 423 -4.28 22.15 -4.11
N LEU A 424 -5.12 21.47 -3.32
CA LEU A 424 -5.07 20.02 -3.13
C LEU A 424 -5.79 19.29 -4.27
N THR A 425 -5.32 19.44 -5.50
CA THR A 425 -6.00 18.97 -6.72
C THR A 425 -6.15 17.45 -6.83
N GLU A 426 -5.39 16.68 -6.05
CA GLU A 426 -5.50 15.22 -5.96
C GLU A 426 -6.49 14.75 -4.87
N LEU A 427 -7.12 15.68 -4.12
CA LEU A 427 -7.99 15.34 -3.00
C LEU A 427 -9.22 14.55 -3.49
N ARG A 428 -9.44 13.40 -2.88
CA ARG A 428 -10.55 12.47 -3.16
C ARG A 428 -11.53 12.36 -2.02
N LYS A 429 -11.05 12.44 -0.76
CA LYS A 429 -11.92 12.33 0.42
C LYS A 429 -11.69 13.49 1.37
N LEU A 430 -12.77 14.12 1.78
CA LEU A 430 -12.77 15.23 2.73
C LEU A 430 -13.79 14.98 3.85
N GLY A 431 -13.30 14.77 5.07
CA GLY A 431 -14.11 14.61 6.28
C GLY A 431 -14.29 15.96 6.98
N LEU A 432 -15.52 16.43 7.11
CA LEU A 432 -15.91 17.67 7.79
C LEU A 432 -17.00 17.45 8.84
N ALA A 433 -17.27 16.21 9.21
CA ALA A 433 -18.33 15.92 10.19
C ALA A 433 -18.05 16.60 11.53
N SER A 434 -19.09 17.14 12.16
CA SER A 434 -18.99 17.86 13.44
C SER A 434 -17.99 19.02 13.42
N THR A 435 -17.90 19.73 12.29
CA THR A 435 -17.17 21.02 12.15
C THR A 435 -18.15 22.19 12.18
N GLN A 436 -17.63 23.41 12.09
CA GLN A 436 -18.42 24.64 11.99
C GLN A 436 -18.68 25.06 10.51
N CYS A 437 -18.42 24.16 9.55
CA CYS A 437 -18.64 24.44 8.15
C CYS A 437 -20.13 24.37 7.80
N ASN A 438 -20.67 25.46 7.22
CA ASN A 438 -22.03 25.50 6.68
C ASN A 438 -22.10 25.15 5.18
N GLY A 439 -20.95 24.81 4.57
CA GLY A 439 -20.81 24.39 3.18
C GLY A 439 -20.47 25.49 2.18
N THR A 440 -20.63 26.78 2.53
CA THR A 440 -20.35 27.89 1.61
C THR A 440 -18.88 27.95 1.18
N GLY A 441 -17.96 27.44 1.99
CA GLY A 441 -16.53 27.33 1.68
C GLY A 441 -16.21 26.46 0.47
N PHE A 442 -17.13 25.62 0.01
CA PHE A 442 -16.97 24.84 -1.23
C PHE A 442 -16.83 25.71 -2.47
N ALA A 443 -17.23 26.98 -2.41
CA ALA A 443 -16.96 27.93 -3.46
C ALA A 443 -15.46 28.08 -3.80
N TYR A 444 -14.56 27.82 -2.83
CA TYR A 444 -13.11 27.83 -3.02
C TYR A 444 -12.58 26.51 -3.60
N LEU A 445 -13.35 25.41 -3.58
CA LEU A 445 -12.89 24.06 -3.90
C LEU A 445 -13.25 23.63 -5.34
N LYS A 446 -13.67 24.54 -6.21
CA LYS A 446 -14.09 24.23 -7.59
C LYS A 446 -13.00 23.56 -8.44
N ALA A 447 -11.72 23.74 -8.06
CA ALA A 447 -10.59 23.09 -8.73
C ALA A 447 -10.41 21.60 -8.38
N LEU A 448 -11.05 21.10 -7.32
CA LEU A 448 -10.93 19.73 -6.83
C LEU A 448 -11.76 18.75 -7.69
N ARG A 449 -11.30 18.49 -8.90
CA ARG A 449 -12.00 17.67 -9.89
C ARG A 449 -12.00 16.17 -9.60
N LYS A 450 -11.19 15.72 -8.62
CA LYS A 450 -11.05 14.31 -8.23
C LYS A 450 -11.76 13.98 -6.93
N LEU A 451 -12.58 14.91 -6.40
CA LEU A 451 -13.27 14.70 -5.13
C LEU A 451 -14.34 13.61 -5.29
N GLU A 452 -14.20 12.52 -4.54
CA GLU A 452 -15.06 11.34 -4.57
C GLU A 452 -16.04 11.33 -3.39
N SER A 453 -15.56 11.69 -2.20
CA SER A 453 -16.34 11.52 -0.96
C SER A 453 -16.21 12.72 -0.03
N VAL A 454 -17.36 13.22 0.44
CA VAL A 454 -17.45 14.29 1.43
C VAL A 454 -18.43 13.92 2.54
N ASN A 455 -18.06 14.23 3.78
CA ASN A 455 -18.90 13.98 4.96
C ASN A 455 -19.15 15.28 5.73
N PHE A 456 -20.42 15.69 5.83
CA PHE A 456 -20.93 16.84 6.57
C PHE A 456 -21.86 16.46 7.73
N HIS A 457 -21.82 15.26 8.24
CA HIS A 457 -22.67 14.89 9.38
C HIS A 457 -22.47 15.86 10.55
N PHE A 458 -23.58 16.24 11.21
CA PHE A 458 -23.57 17.13 12.39
C PHE A 458 -22.90 18.49 12.16
N THR A 459 -23.08 19.09 10.98
CA THR A 459 -22.60 20.44 10.67
C THR A 459 -23.77 21.41 10.48
N PRO A 460 -23.52 22.73 10.53
CA PRO A 460 -24.53 23.74 10.21
C PRO A 460 -24.76 23.89 8.69
N LEU A 461 -24.56 22.84 7.90
CA LEU A 461 -24.79 22.83 6.46
C LEU A 461 -26.20 23.33 6.14
N ASN A 462 -26.29 24.33 5.26
CA ASN A 462 -27.52 25.00 4.89
C ASN A 462 -27.72 25.08 3.35
N ASP A 463 -28.78 25.73 2.92
CA ASP A 463 -29.12 25.85 1.48
C ASP A 463 -28.01 26.48 0.64
N ALA A 464 -27.42 27.59 1.12
CA ALA A 464 -26.31 28.25 0.43
C ALA A 464 -25.08 27.32 0.32
N GLY A 465 -24.83 26.51 1.37
CA GLY A 465 -23.80 25.49 1.39
C GLY A 465 -24.06 24.41 0.35
N LEU A 466 -25.26 23.86 0.27
CA LEU A 466 -25.64 22.86 -0.75
C LEU A 466 -25.49 23.42 -2.17
N GLN A 467 -25.85 24.69 -2.39
CA GLN A 467 -25.62 25.35 -3.66
C GLN A 467 -24.13 25.45 -4.00
N ALA A 468 -23.25 25.75 -3.04
CA ALA A 468 -21.81 25.81 -3.27
C ALA A 468 -21.23 24.41 -3.54
N ILE A 469 -21.66 23.39 -2.79
CA ILE A 469 -21.27 21.99 -2.97
C ILE A 469 -21.63 21.47 -4.36
N SER A 470 -22.81 21.83 -4.88
CA SER A 470 -23.27 21.41 -6.21
C SER A 470 -22.38 21.89 -7.37
N GLN A 471 -21.50 22.85 -7.13
CA GLN A 471 -20.52 23.36 -8.11
C GLN A 471 -19.21 22.54 -8.15
N VAL A 472 -19.04 21.59 -7.22
CA VAL A 472 -17.87 20.74 -7.12
C VAL A 472 -18.26 19.30 -7.52
N PRO A 473 -17.58 18.67 -8.50
CA PRO A 473 -17.96 17.33 -8.94
C PRO A 473 -17.59 16.29 -7.86
N ILE A 474 -18.58 15.79 -7.15
CA ILE A 474 -18.43 14.70 -6.17
C ILE A 474 -18.89 13.41 -6.85
N ALA A 475 -17.95 12.47 -7.07
CA ALA A 475 -18.17 11.34 -7.95
C ALA A 475 -18.75 10.09 -7.29
N ASP A 476 -18.68 9.96 -5.96
CA ASP A 476 -19.11 8.72 -5.29
C ASP A 476 -20.06 8.98 -4.13
N ARG A 477 -19.62 9.72 -3.10
CA ARG A 477 -20.33 9.74 -1.81
C ARG A 477 -20.50 11.14 -1.24
N LEU A 478 -21.72 11.49 -0.85
CA LEU A 478 -22.04 12.71 -0.09
C LEU A 478 -22.92 12.35 1.12
N TRP A 479 -22.41 12.60 2.33
CA TRP A 479 -23.11 12.31 3.57
C TRP A 479 -23.37 13.59 4.37
N PHE A 480 -24.65 13.90 4.66
CA PHE A 480 -25.05 15.07 5.45
C PHE A 480 -26.36 14.82 6.19
N ALA A 481 -26.26 14.30 7.39
CA ALA A 481 -27.38 14.16 8.32
C ALA A 481 -27.17 15.06 9.53
N HIS A 482 -28.25 15.35 10.24
CA HIS A 482 -28.27 16.29 11.37
C HIS A 482 -27.77 17.69 10.98
N THR A 483 -28.19 18.19 9.83
CA THR A 483 -27.83 19.46 9.22
C THR A 483 -29.04 20.43 9.18
N HIS A 484 -28.94 21.56 8.46
CA HIS A 484 -29.92 22.67 8.54
C HIS A 484 -30.38 23.17 7.16
N PHE A 485 -30.52 22.31 6.15
CA PHE A 485 -31.01 22.67 4.84
C PHE A 485 -32.54 22.52 4.72
N THR A 486 -33.14 23.21 3.73
CA THR A 486 -34.54 23.03 3.32
C THR A 486 -34.67 22.26 2.01
N ASP A 487 -35.89 21.92 1.59
CA ASP A 487 -36.14 21.25 0.30
C ASP A 487 -35.64 22.11 -0.88
N GLN A 488 -35.63 23.45 -0.75
CA GLN A 488 -35.13 24.37 -1.76
C GLN A 488 -33.60 24.21 -1.97
N GLY A 489 -32.84 24.16 -0.88
CA GLY A 489 -31.39 23.96 -0.96
C GLY A 489 -31.02 22.60 -1.56
N ALA A 490 -31.73 21.56 -1.15
CA ALA A 490 -31.51 20.20 -1.62
C ALA A 490 -31.75 20.03 -3.14
N ALA A 491 -32.59 20.86 -3.76
CA ALA A 491 -32.82 20.85 -5.20
C ALA A 491 -31.53 21.08 -6.01
N SER A 492 -30.53 21.79 -5.45
CA SER A 492 -29.25 22.03 -6.10
C SER A 492 -28.41 20.77 -6.31
N LEU A 493 -28.65 19.71 -5.51
CA LEU A 493 -27.92 18.44 -5.60
C LEU A 493 -28.16 17.70 -6.92
N ALA A 494 -29.24 18.03 -7.65
CA ALA A 494 -29.49 17.48 -8.99
C ALA A 494 -28.35 17.72 -9.99
N ALA A 495 -27.46 18.69 -9.71
CA ALA A 495 -26.28 18.96 -10.51
C ALA A 495 -25.13 17.95 -10.31
N LEU A 496 -25.16 17.11 -9.25
CA LEU A 496 -24.14 16.12 -8.93
C LEU A 496 -24.34 14.82 -9.72
N THR A 497 -24.33 14.87 -11.03
CA THR A 497 -24.72 13.77 -11.94
C THR A 497 -23.86 12.51 -11.86
N GLN A 498 -22.74 12.54 -11.13
CA GLN A 498 -21.84 11.39 -10.93
C GLN A 498 -22.00 10.75 -9.53
N LEU A 499 -22.83 11.34 -8.66
CA LEU A 499 -23.01 10.88 -7.29
C LEU A 499 -23.67 9.49 -7.28
N LYS A 500 -23.09 8.55 -6.55
CA LYS A 500 -23.55 7.16 -6.45
C LYS A 500 -24.17 6.83 -5.11
N ARG A 501 -23.71 7.48 -4.04
CA ARG A 501 -24.15 7.20 -2.68
C ARG A 501 -24.44 8.49 -1.94
N CYS A 502 -25.64 8.60 -1.36
CA CYS A 502 -26.07 9.80 -0.66
C CYS A 502 -26.75 9.45 0.67
N GLY A 503 -26.30 10.08 1.76
CA GLY A 503 -27.01 10.08 3.02
C GLY A 503 -27.51 11.49 3.33
N ILE A 504 -28.82 11.68 3.27
CA ILE A 504 -29.48 12.98 3.40
C ILE A 504 -30.33 13.04 4.68
N GLY A 505 -30.17 14.12 5.46
CA GLY A 505 -30.99 14.38 6.64
C GLY A 505 -30.90 15.81 7.12
N SER A 506 -32.04 16.42 7.48
CA SER A 506 -32.12 17.78 7.98
C SER A 506 -32.99 17.86 9.22
N LYS A 507 -32.63 18.75 10.13
CA LYS A 507 -33.42 19.10 11.34
C LYS A 507 -34.38 20.27 11.11
N GLU A 508 -34.31 20.93 9.93
CA GLU A 508 -35.17 22.06 9.60
C GLU A 508 -36.62 21.62 9.38
N LYS A 509 -37.57 22.34 9.94
CA LYS A 509 -39.01 22.08 9.78
C LYS A 509 -39.47 22.25 8.30
N ALA A 510 -38.79 23.09 7.54
CA ALA A 510 -39.05 23.31 6.12
C ALA A 510 -38.52 22.16 5.23
N SER A 511 -37.89 21.16 5.80
CA SER A 511 -37.42 19.97 5.08
C SER A 511 -38.47 18.86 5.24
N SER A 512 -39.24 18.61 4.19
CA SER A 512 -40.45 17.77 4.21
C SER A 512 -40.27 16.38 3.57
N GLY A 513 -39.07 16.08 3.05
CA GLY A 513 -38.80 14.90 2.23
C GLY A 513 -38.90 15.13 0.73
N GLU A 514 -39.36 16.30 0.27
CA GLU A 514 -39.36 16.68 -1.16
C GLU A 514 -37.92 16.79 -1.70
N ALA A 515 -36.96 17.09 -0.86
CA ALA A 515 -35.54 17.08 -1.18
C ALA A 515 -35.11 15.78 -1.88
N VAL A 516 -35.70 14.66 -1.51
CA VAL A 516 -35.40 13.33 -2.09
C VAL A 516 -35.78 13.27 -3.56
N ALA A 517 -36.82 14.00 -3.99
CA ALA A 517 -37.23 14.05 -5.40
C ALA A 517 -36.15 14.65 -6.32
N ALA A 518 -35.31 15.56 -5.80
CA ALA A 518 -34.17 16.12 -6.54
C ALA A 518 -33.10 15.04 -6.84
N LEU A 519 -33.00 14.03 -5.99
CA LEU A 519 -32.03 12.95 -6.10
C LEU A 519 -32.50 11.81 -7.04
N ALA A 520 -33.81 11.73 -7.35
CA ALA A 520 -34.38 10.65 -8.16
C ALA A 520 -33.80 10.56 -9.59
N LYS A 521 -33.18 11.63 -10.09
CA LYS A 521 -32.53 11.69 -11.42
C LYS A 521 -31.05 11.31 -11.39
N LEU A 522 -30.47 11.10 -10.23
CA LEU A 522 -29.07 10.76 -10.06
C LEU A 522 -28.86 9.23 -10.15
N PRO A 523 -27.69 8.77 -10.59
CA PRO A 523 -27.38 7.34 -10.70
C PRO A 523 -27.03 6.73 -9.34
N LEU A 524 -27.90 6.91 -8.33
CA LEU A 524 -27.64 6.47 -6.97
C LEU A 524 -27.72 4.94 -6.86
N GLU A 525 -26.69 4.35 -6.28
CA GLU A 525 -26.60 2.95 -5.91
C GLU A 525 -27.03 2.72 -4.44
N ASP A 526 -26.90 3.79 -3.60
CA ASP A 526 -27.25 3.75 -2.17
C ASP A 526 -27.79 5.11 -1.73
N LEU A 527 -28.95 5.11 -1.07
CA LEU A 527 -29.60 6.30 -0.53
C LEU A 527 -30.07 6.06 0.92
N ALA A 528 -29.44 6.74 1.87
CA ALA A 528 -29.86 6.74 3.26
C ALA A 528 -30.70 7.98 3.58
N LEU A 529 -31.92 7.79 4.03
CA LEU A 529 -32.83 8.86 4.48
C LEU A 529 -32.79 8.96 6.02
N LEU A 530 -32.46 10.14 6.51
CA LEU A 530 -32.25 10.43 7.93
C LEU A 530 -33.04 11.70 8.33
N ASP A 531 -33.25 11.91 9.62
CA ASP A 531 -33.97 13.05 10.17
C ASP A 531 -35.34 13.28 9.47
N ASN A 532 -35.66 14.52 9.08
CA ASN A 532 -36.92 14.87 8.42
C ASN A 532 -37.05 14.33 6.98
N GLN A 533 -36.03 13.69 6.42
CA GLN A 533 -36.10 13.04 5.10
C GLN A 533 -36.67 11.63 5.19
N ALA A 534 -36.60 10.96 6.34
CA ALA A 534 -37.17 9.63 6.59
C ALA A 534 -38.70 9.68 6.82
N THR A 535 -39.43 10.42 6.00
CA THR A 535 -40.89 10.53 5.99
C THR A 535 -41.52 9.59 4.99
N PRO A 536 -42.84 9.27 5.12
CA PRO A 536 -43.54 8.50 4.09
C PRO A 536 -43.40 9.13 2.68
N ARG A 537 -43.35 10.46 2.61
CA ARG A 537 -43.16 11.20 1.33
C ARG A 537 -41.75 11.02 0.78
N GLY A 538 -40.71 11.19 1.62
CA GLY A 538 -39.31 10.95 1.25
C GLY A 538 -39.09 9.52 0.78
N ILE A 539 -39.63 8.54 1.50
CA ILE A 539 -39.54 7.13 1.14
C ILE A 539 -40.25 6.86 -0.21
N ALA A 540 -41.43 7.47 -0.44
CA ALA A 540 -42.14 7.34 -1.71
C ALA A 540 -41.35 7.93 -2.91
N HIS A 541 -40.56 8.97 -2.71
CA HIS A 541 -39.66 9.52 -3.72
C HIS A 541 -38.45 8.63 -3.99
N ALA A 542 -37.86 8.02 -2.95
CA ALA A 542 -36.74 7.11 -3.07
C ALA A 542 -37.11 5.78 -3.78
N ALA A 543 -38.38 5.37 -3.73
CA ALA A 543 -38.87 4.15 -4.34
C ALA A 543 -39.12 4.27 -5.87
N LYS A 544 -39.02 5.45 -6.44
CA LYS A 544 -39.15 5.74 -7.88
C LYS A 544 -37.81 5.74 -8.58
#